data_318989e8c798f96e6e6dab17a1e39f6f
#
_entry.id   318989e8c798f96e6e6dab17a1e39f6f
#
_cell.length_a   1.000
_cell.length_b   1.000
_cell.length_c   1.000
_cell.angle_alpha   90.00
_cell.angle_beta   90.00
_cell.angle_gamma   90.00
#
_symmetry.space_group_name_H-M   'P 1'
#
loop_
_entity.id
_entity.type
_entity.pdbx_description
1 polymer ?
#
loop_
_entity_poly.entity_id
_entity_poly.type
_entity_poly.pdbx_seq_one_letter_code
_entity_poly.pdbx_strand_id
1 'polypeptide(L)'
;MQHDVIIACDFKSAEDTFRFLDLFKDEERKPFLKIGMELFYAEGPAIVREIKRRGHRIFLELKLHDIPNTVKKAMAVLSRLDVDMCNVHAAGTIEMMRAAREGLTREDGTRPLLIAVTQLTSTSEERMREELLIDASINDTIVKYAQNTRAAGLDGVVCSPLEAGMVHGACGEEFLTVTPGVRFADGDVADQVRVTTPARAREIGSDLIVVGRPITAAEDPVAAYRRCVAEFVG
;
A
#
# COMPACT_ATOMS: atom_id res chain seq x y z
N MET A 1 -14.36 -3.43 7.36
CA MET A 1 -13.55 -2.18 7.44
C MET A 1 -14.09 -1.19 6.43
N GLN A 2 -13.93 0.12 6.63
CA GLN A 2 -14.46 1.11 5.69
C GLN A 2 -13.50 1.25 4.51
N HIS A 3 -14.01 1.21 3.26
CA HIS A 3 -13.23 1.48 2.05
C HIS A 3 -12.56 2.85 2.12
N ASP A 4 -11.34 2.98 1.59
CA ASP A 4 -10.65 4.26 1.52
C ASP A 4 -9.72 4.37 0.31
N VAL A 5 -9.41 5.60 -0.08
CA VAL A 5 -8.52 5.95 -1.18
C VAL A 5 -7.20 6.46 -0.63
N ILE A 6 -6.10 5.85 -1.05
CA ILE A 6 -4.74 6.24 -0.70
C ILE A 6 -4.10 6.94 -1.90
N ILE A 7 -3.67 8.19 -1.74
CA ILE A 7 -2.94 8.92 -2.80
C ILE A 7 -1.46 8.53 -2.74
N ALA A 8 -0.91 8.03 -3.84
CA ALA A 8 0.52 7.78 -3.97
C ALA A 8 1.27 9.10 -4.23
N CYS A 9 1.95 9.61 -3.19
CA CYS A 9 2.79 10.81 -3.27
C CYS A 9 4.20 10.43 -3.73
N ASP A 10 4.32 10.08 -5.01
CA ASP A 10 5.60 9.73 -5.65
C ASP A 10 6.25 11.02 -6.21
N PHE A 11 6.49 11.99 -5.32
CA PHE A 11 7.17 13.26 -5.62
C PHE A 11 8.66 13.15 -5.31
N LYS A 12 9.46 13.99 -5.98
CA LYS A 12 10.92 14.00 -5.85
C LYS A 12 11.42 14.78 -4.63
N SER A 13 10.58 15.64 -4.05
CA SER A 13 10.97 16.54 -2.97
C SER A 13 9.84 16.82 -1.99
N ALA A 14 10.21 17.27 -0.79
CA ALA A 14 9.29 17.82 0.20
C ALA A 14 8.53 19.04 -0.32
N GLU A 15 9.21 19.92 -1.07
CA GLU A 15 8.59 21.12 -1.64
C GLU A 15 7.42 20.77 -2.58
N ASP A 16 7.63 19.85 -3.53
CA ASP A 16 6.57 19.43 -4.45
C ASP A 16 5.44 18.72 -3.70
N THR A 17 5.79 17.90 -2.72
CA THR A 17 4.81 17.22 -1.85
C THR A 17 3.95 18.24 -1.11
N PHE A 18 4.55 19.23 -0.46
CA PHE A 18 3.79 20.22 0.31
C PHE A 18 2.95 21.13 -0.56
N ARG A 19 3.46 21.54 -1.74
CA ARG A 19 2.68 22.30 -2.72
C ARG A 19 1.42 21.51 -3.14
N PHE A 20 1.54 20.22 -3.37
CA PHE A 20 0.40 19.36 -3.66
C PHE A 20 -0.58 19.27 -2.46
N LEU A 21 -0.07 19.06 -1.26
CA LEU A 21 -0.91 18.95 -0.05
C LEU A 21 -1.63 20.25 0.31
N ASP A 22 -1.05 21.40 -0.03
CA ASP A 22 -1.67 22.71 0.19
C ASP A 22 -2.99 22.88 -0.59
N LEU A 23 -3.17 22.14 -1.70
CA LEU A 23 -4.45 22.08 -2.43
C LEU A 23 -5.58 21.49 -1.59
N PHE A 24 -5.25 20.62 -0.64
CA PHE A 24 -6.19 19.91 0.22
C PHE A 24 -6.37 20.55 1.61
N LYS A 25 -5.81 21.76 1.84
CA LYS A 25 -5.83 22.40 3.15
C LYS A 25 -7.24 22.66 3.69
N ASP A 26 -8.18 22.97 2.80
CA ASP A 26 -9.57 23.29 3.14
C ASP A 26 -10.51 22.06 3.01
N GLU A 27 -9.98 20.89 2.63
CA GLU A 27 -10.75 19.66 2.55
C GLU A 27 -11.07 19.12 3.95
N GLU A 28 -12.35 18.87 4.21
CA GLU A 28 -12.82 18.25 5.45
C GLU A 28 -12.27 16.83 5.58
N ARG A 29 -12.32 16.04 4.47
CA ARG A 29 -11.69 14.72 4.39
C ARG A 29 -10.24 14.85 3.96
N LYS A 30 -9.30 14.81 4.93
CA LYS A 30 -7.88 14.76 4.62
C LYS A 30 -7.51 13.45 3.91
N PRO A 31 -6.83 13.50 2.75
CA PRO A 31 -6.39 12.29 2.07
C PRO A 31 -5.50 11.39 2.92
N PHE A 32 -5.67 10.08 2.79
CA PHE A 32 -4.69 9.10 3.22
C PHE A 32 -3.56 9.04 2.18
N LEU A 33 -2.32 9.17 2.60
CA LEU A 33 -1.17 9.34 1.69
C LEU A 33 -0.24 8.14 1.76
N LYS A 34 0.23 7.67 0.61
CA LYS A 34 1.34 6.72 0.54
C LYS A 34 2.64 7.49 0.28
N ILE A 35 3.62 7.30 1.16
CA ILE A 35 4.99 7.78 1.00
C ILE A 35 5.85 6.59 0.58
N GLY A 36 6.37 6.63 -0.64
CA GLY A 36 7.22 5.59 -1.20
C GLY A 36 8.70 5.79 -0.90
N MET A 37 9.52 4.87 -1.42
CA MET A 37 10.98 4.84 -1.20
C MET A 37 11.66 6.10 -1.71
N GLU A 38 11.32 6.59 -2.91
CA GLU A 38 11.97 7.77 -3.51
C GLU A 38 11.89 8.97 -2.56
N LEU A 39 10.69 9.37 -2.18
CA LEU A 39 10.48 10.54 -1.32
C LEU A 39 11.05 10.32 0.09
N PHE A 40 10.89 9.12 0.66
CA PHE A 40 11.42 8.85 2.00
C PHE A 40 12.93 8.82 2.04
N TYR A 41 13.61 8.27 1.03
CA TYR A 41 15.07 8.27 0.99
C TYR A 41 15.65 9.64 0.67
N ALA A 42 14.95 10.49 -0.07
CA ALA A 42 15.35 11.87 -0.32
C ALA A 42 15.24 12.75 0.93
N GLU A 43 14.13 12.63 1.68
CA GLU A 43 13.75 13.59 2.72
C GLU A 43 13.85 13.04 4.16
N GLY A 44 13.99 11.72 4.29
CA GLY A 44 14.08 11.04 5.57
C GLY A 44 12.81 11.13 6.43
N PRO A 45 12.93 10.84 7.74
CA PRO A 45 11.79 10.86 8.68
C PRO A 45 11.12 12.22 8.86
N ALA A 46 11.77 13.30 8.44
CA ALA A 46 11.24 14.67 8.60
C ALA A 46 9.95 14.87 7.79
N ILE A 47 9.91 14.33 6.56
CA ILE A 47 8.72 14.43 5.70
C ILE A 47 7.49 13.75 6.33
N VAL A 48 7.69 12.59 6.98
CA VAL A 48 6.61 11.86 7.65
C VAL A 48 6.02 12.69 8.79
N ARG A 49 6.87 13.27 9.65
CA ARG A 49 6.43 14.10 10.79
C ARG A 49 5.65 15.32 10.32
N GLU A 50 6.12 16.00 9.27
CA GLU A 50 5.45 17.18 8.75
C GLU A 50 4.08 16.84 8.12
N ILE A 51 3.97 15.75 7.38
CA ILE A 51 2.71 15.28 6.82
C ILE A 51 1.73 14.89 7.93
N LYS A 52 2.18 14.21 8.99
CA LYS A 52 1.36 13.92 10.17
C LYS A 52 0.88 15.19 10.86
N ARG A 53 1.75 16.20 11.02
CA ARG A 53 1.39 17.50 11.61
C ARG A 53 0.30 18.23 10.80
N ARG A 54 0.22 18.00 9.49
CA ARG A 54 -0.84 18.51 8.59
C ARG A 54 -2.16 17.73 8.69
N GLY A 55 -2.21 16.69 9.53
CA GLY A 55 -3.41 15.90 9.82
C GLY A 55 -3.69 14.75 8.86
N HIS A 56 -2.73 14.36 8.02
CA HIS A 56 -2.89 13.24 7.10
C HIS A 56 -2.57 11.90 7.75
N ARG A 57 -3.28 10.86 7.31
CA ARG A 57 -2.87 9.47 7.55
C ARG A 57 -1.77 9.10 6.57
N ILE A 58 -0.85 8.20 6.99
CA ILE A 58 0.32 7.81 6.19
C ILE A 58 0.44 6.29 6.08
N PHE A 59 0.48 5.80 4.85
CA PHE A 59 1.02 4.50 4.49
C PHE A 59 2.50 4.69 4.08
N LEU A 60 3.43 4.30 4.95
CA LEU A 60 4.86 4.34 4.66
C LEU A 60 5.29 3.04 3.95
N GLU A 61 5.47 3.14 2.63
CA GLU A 61 5.65 2.01 1.73
C GLU A 61 7.12 1.77 1.39
N LEU A 62 7.88 1.18 2.31
CA LEU A 62 9.31 0.91 2.14
C LEU A 62 9.63 -0.54 1.76
N LYS A 63 8.64 -1.44 1.83
CA LYS A 63 8.75 -2.84 1.37
C LYS A 63 9.95 -3.58 1.97
N LEU A 64 10.13 -3.54 3.30
CA LEU A 64 11.29 -4.13 3.96
C LEU A 64 11.41 -5.63 3.63
N HIS A 65 12.62 -6.04 3.27
CA HIS A 65 12.94 -7.43 2.97
C HIS A 65 14.40 -7.68 3.31
N ASP A 66 14.65 -8.31 4.46
CA ASP A 66 15.98 -8.65 4.96
C ASP A 66 15.85 -9.80 5.98
N ILE A 67 16.94 -10.24 6.60
CA ILE A 67 16.89 -11.23 7.68
C ILE A 67 15.99 -10.73 8.84
N PRO A 68 15.34 -11.65 9.58
CA PRO A 68 14.32 -11.30 10.58
C PRO A 68 14.75 -10.23 11.58
N ASN A 69 15.96 -10.35 12.13
CA ASN A 69 16.48 -9.40 13.14
C ASN A 69 16.68 -7.98 12.58
N THR A 70 17.13 -7.85 11.33
CA THR A 70 17.31 -6.54 10.66
C THR A 70 15.94 -5.89 10.46
N VAL A 71 14.97 -6.64 9.94
CA VAL A 71 13.60 -6.14 9.72
C VAL A 71 12.94 -5.75 11.05
N LYS A 72 13.09 -6.57 12.11
CA LYS A 72 12.59 -6.25 13.46
C LYS A 72 13.12 -4.89 13.95
N LYS A 73 14.43 -4.66 13.86
CA LYS A 73 15.05 -3.41 14.29
C LYS A 73 14.61 -2.21 13.45
N ALA A 74 14.51 -2.38 12.13
CA ALA A 74 14.00 -1.34 11.25
C ALA A 74 12.55 -0.98 11.57
N MET A 75 11.68 -1.96 11.78
CA MET A 75 10.29 -1.74 12.17
C MET A 75 10.15 -1.05 13.53
N ALA A 76 11.03 -1.33 14.50
CA ALA A 76 11.08 -0.62 15.77
C ALA A 76 11.44 0.87 15.63
N VAL A 77 12.19 1.24 14.59
CA VAL A 77 12.41 2.65 14.24
C VAL A 77 11.15 3.26 13.62
N LEU A 78 10.51 2.55 12.68
CA LEU A 78 9.29 3.02 12.00
C LEU A 78 8.11 3.18 12.97
N SER A 79 8.01 2.34 14.01
CA SER A 79 6.94 2.44 15.02
C SER A 79 6.89 3.79 15.74
N ARG A 80 8.01 4.54 15.76
CA ARG A 80 8.14 5.86 16.39
C ARG A 80 7.76 7.03 15.47
N LEU A 81 7.46 6.77 14.19
CA LEU A 81 7.13 7.81 13.22
C LEU A 81 5.63 8.14 13.17
N ASP A 82 4.82 7.48 14.01
CA ASP A 82 3.37 7.67 14.07
C ASP A 82 2.67 7.48 12.71
N VAL A 83 3.18 6.57 11.88
CA VAL A 83 2.52 6.17 10.63
C VAL A 83 1.30 5.30 10.92
N ASP A 84 0.34 5.27 9.99
CA ASP A 84 -0.90 4.51 10.14
C ASP A 84 -0.79 3.10 9.53
N MET A 85 0.10 2.94 8.55
CA MET A 85 0.36 1.68 7.86
C MET A 85 1.80 1.62 7.37
N CYS A 86 2.40 0.43 7.37
CA CYS A 86 3.66 0.13 6.68
C CYS A 86 3.66 -1.29 6.11
N ASN A 87 4.70 -1.64 5.35
CA ASN A 87 4.75 -2.94 4.68
C ASN A 87 6.12 -3.60 4.65
N VAL A 88 6.07 -4.92 4.40
CA VAL A 88 7.20 -5.79 4.09
C VAL A 88 6.94 -6.57 2.80
N HIS A 89 7.87 -7.39 2.31
CA HIS A 89 7.60 -8.39 1.30
C HIS A 89 7.21 -9.74 1.94
N ALA A 90 6.18 -10.41 1.39
CA ALA A 90 5.75 -11.74 1.85
C ALA A 90 6.80 -12.83 1.53
N ALA A 91 7.60 -12.62 0.47
CA ALA A 91 8.71 -13.50 0.10
C ALA A 91 9.79 -13.62 1.19
N GLY A 92 9.81 -12.73 2.18
CA GLY A 92 10.72 -12.79 3.33
C GLY A 92 10.41 -13.90 4.35
N THR A 93 9.41 -14.74 4.10
CA THR A 93 8.94 -15.84 4.95
C THR A 93 8.12 -15.41 6.18
N ILE A 94 7.45 -16.39 6.79
CA ILE A 94 6.64 -16.17 7.99
C ILE A 94 7.50 -15.65 9.16
N GLU A 95 8.72 -16.13 9.29
CA GLU A 95 9.62 -15.73 10.38
C GLU A 95 9.99 -14.24 10.29
N MET A 96 10.37 -13.76 9.10
CA MET A 96 10.67 -12.34 8.88
C MET A 96 9.43 -11.46 9.13
N MET A 97 8.26 -11.88 8.67
CA MET A 97 7.01 -11.14 8.88
C MET A 97 6.61 -11.08 10.35
N ARG A 98 6.78 -12.16 11.12
CA ARG A 98 6.59 -12.16 12.59
C ARG A 98 7.55 -11.23 13.29
N ALA A 99 8.82 -11.24 12.90
CA ALA A 99 9.84 -10.33 13.44
C ALA A 99 9.51 -8.86 13.11
N ALA A 100 9.00 -8.60 11.91
CA ALA A 100 8.51 -7.28 11.52
C ALA A 100 7.37 -6.79 12.44
N ARG A 101 6.36 -7.64 12.67
CA ARG A 101 5.23 -7.35 13.56
C ARG A 101 5.69 -7.09 14.99
N GLU A 102 6.59 -7.92 15.50
CA GLU A 102 7.15 -7.76 16.84
C GLU A 102 7.87 -6.41 16.99
N GLY A 103 8.74 -6.06 16.01
CA GLY A 103 9.46 -4.80 16.04
C GLY A 103 8.54 -3.57 15.91
N LEU A 104 7.45 -3.68 15.16
CA LEU A 104 6.49 -2.60 14.95
C LEU A 104 5.58 -2.36 16.16
N THR A 105 5.37 -3.37 17.00
CA THR A 105 4.52 -3.29 18.20
C THR A 105 5.22 -2.47 19.28
N ARG A 106 4.56 -1.40 19.74
CA ARG A 106 5.03 -0.51 20.81
C ARG A 106 4.89 -1.19 22.18
N GLU A 107 5.49 -0.59 23.21
CA GLU A 107 5.44 -1.10 24.58
C GLU A 107 4.01 -1.17 25.15
N ASP A 108 3.12 -0.29 24.71
CA ASP A 108 1.70 -0.27 25.07
C ASP A 108 0.85 -1.30 24.29
N GLY A 109 1.47 -2.12 23.44
CA GLY A 109 0.81 -3.11 22.60
C GLY A 109 0.19 -2.56 21.32
N THR A 110 0.20 -1.24 21.09
CA THR A 110 -0.32 -0.63 19.88
C THR A 110 0.68 -0.74 18.71
N ARG A 111 0.19 -0.73 17.50
CA ARG A 111 1.01 -0.66 16.28
C ARG A 111 0.23 -0.10 15.10
N PRO A 112 0.91 0.45 14.08
CA PRO A 112 0.32 0.68 12.77
C PRO A 112 -0.15 -0.63 12.13
N LEU A 113 -1.01 -0.54 11.11
CA LEU A 113 -1.30 -1.66 10.24
C LEU A 113 0.00 -2.13 9.56
N LEU A 114 0.20 -3.44 9.51
CA LEU A 114 1.34 -4.07 8.85
C LEU A 114 0.82 -5.03 7.79
N ILE A 115 1.16 -4.76 6.54
CA ILE A 115 0.75 -5.58 5.39
C ILE A 115 1.97 -6.11 4.63
N ALA A 116 1.78 -7.12 3.79
CA ALA A 116 2.88 -7.66 3.00
C ALA A 116 2.58 -7.60 1.50
N VAL A 117 3.59 -7.23 0.70
CA VAL A 117 3.50 -7.30 -0.77
C VAL A 117 3.58 -8.76 -1.19
N THR A 118 2.60 -9.22 -1.97
CA THR A 118 2.58 -10.57 -2.55
C THR A 118 3.56 -10.66 -3.72
N GLN A 119 3.07 -10.67 -4.96
CA GLN A 119 3.91 -10.51 -6.14
C GLN A 119 3.71 -9.10 -6.72
N LEU A 120 4.78 -8.51 -7.25
CA LEU A 120 4.69 -7.20 -7.89
C LEU A 120 3.81 -7.31 -9.14
N THR A 121 2.99 -6.30 -9.40
CA THR A 121 2.10 -6.26 -10.58
C THR A 121 2.84 -6.24 -11.92
N SER A 122 4.15 -5.98 -11.89
CA SER A 122 5.07 -6.06 -13.03
C SER A 122 5.67 -7.46 -13.25
N THR A 123 5.50 -8.40 -12.30
CA THR A 123 6.01 -9.76 -12.43
C THR A 123 5.03 -10.61 -13.24
N SER A 124 5.48 -11.14 -14.39
CA SER A 124 4.73 -12.14 -15.15
C SER A 124 4.98 -13.54 -14.59
N GLU A 125 4.08 -14.49 -14.93
CA GLU A 125 4.24 -15.90 -14.53
C GLU A 125 5.51 -16.52 -15.13
N GLU A 126 5.88 -16.13 -16.34
CA GLU A 126 7.13 -16.56 -17.00
C GLU A 126 8.35 -16.09 -16.19
N ARG A 127 8.43 -14.80 -15.84
CA ARG A 127 9.52 -14.24 -15.02
C ARG A 127 9.56 -14.87 -13.62
N MET A 128 8.40 -15.14 -13.04
CA MET A 128 8.33 -15.79 -11.74
C MET A 128 8.94 -17.18 -11.78
N ARG A 129 8.68 -17.94 -12.87
CA ARG A 129 9.27 -19.28 -13.08
C ARG A 129 10.76 -19.22 -13.38
N GLU A 130 11.17 -18.37 -14.31
CA GLU A 130 12.54 -18.35 -14.82
C GLU A 130 13.52 -17.62 -13.89
N GLU A 131 13.11 -16.50 -13.31
CA GLU A 131 13.99 -15.62 -12.53
C GLU A 131 13.88 -15.88 -11.01
N LEU A 132 12.69 -16.30 -10.52
CA LEU A 132 12.47 -16.58 -9.09
C LEU A 132 12.40 -18.08 -8.77
N LEU A 133 12.42 -18.95 -9.78
CA LEU A 133 12.34 -20.41 -9.65
C LEU A 133 11.06 -20.88 -8.92
N ILE A 134 9.95 -20.19 -9.16
CA ILE A 134 8.63 -20.53 -8.61
C ILE A 134 7.80 -21.15 -9.73
N ASP A 135 7.61 -22.46 -9.71
CA ASP A 135 6.86 -23.21 -10.73
C ASP A 135 5.32 -23.16 -10.55
N ALA A 136 4.83 -22.67 -9.42
CA ALA A 136 3.41 -22.51 -9.19
C ALA A 136 2.81 -21.39 -10.06
N SER A 137 1.51 -21.42 -10.30
CA SER A 137 0.83 -20.31 -10.96
C SER A 137 0.95 -19.01 -10.15
N ILE A 138 0.83 -17.87 -10.82
CA ILE A 138 0.88 -16.57 -10.12
C ILE A 138 -0.24 -16.45 -9.09
N ASN A 139 -1.44 -16.97 -9.38
CA ASN A 139 -2.56 -16.98 -8.46
C ASN A 139 -2.30 -17.84 -7.22
N ASP A 140 -1.80 -19.07 -7.40
CA ASP A 140 -1.46 -19.96 -6.28
C ASP A 140 -0.36 -19.34 -5.41
N THR A 141 0.63 -18.70 -6.03
CA THR A 141 1.72 -18.02 -5.32
C THR A 141 1.18 -16.84 -4.48
N ILE A 142 0.29 -16.03 -5.03
CA ILE A 142 -0.34 -14.90 -4.33
C ILE A 142 -1.17 -15.40 -3.15
N VAL A 143 -2.00 -16.42 -3.36
CA VAL A 143 -2.80 -17.04 -2.29
C VAL A 143 -1.88 -17.59 -1.20
N LYS A 144 -0.82 -18.30 -1.58
CA LYS A 144 0.15 -18.84 -0.61
C LYS A 144 0.84 -17.74 0.20
N TYR A 145 1.23 -16.65 -0.44
CA TYR A 145 1.82 -15.50 0.25
C TYR A 145 0.84 -14.80 1.17
N ALA A 146 -0.42 -14.65 0.77
CA ALA A 146 -1.47 -14.10 1.62
C ALA A 146 -1.72 -14.99 2.86
N GLN A 147 -1.82 -16.30 2.68
CA GLN A 147 -1.95 -17.27 3.79
C GLN A 147 -0.75 -17.21 4.76
N ASN A 148 0.47 -17.14 4.23
CA ASN A 148 1.68 -17.01 5.06
C ASN A 148 1.68 -15.67 5.83
N THR A 149 1.23 -14.59 5.19
CA THR A 149 1.10 -13.26 5.80
C THR A 149 0.08 -13.28 6.94
N ARG A 150 -1.07 -13.91 6.73
CA ARG A 150 -2.07 -14.13 7.79
C ARG A 150 -1.53 -15.00 8.93
N ALA A 151 -0.82 -16.09 8.61
CA ALA A 151 -0.20 -16.98 9.60
C ALA A 151 0.90 -16.29 10.43
N ALA A 152 1.55 -15.25 9.87
CA ALA A 152 2.48 -14.38 10.59
C ALA A 152 1.77 -13.36 11.50
N GLY A 153 0.44 -13.19 11.36
CA GLY A 153 -0.38 -12.26 12.15
C GLY A 153 -0.32 -10.82 11.64
N LEU A 154 -0.07 -10.63 10.35
CA LEU A 154 -0.19 -9.34 9.68
C LEU A 154 -1.66 -9.05 9.32
N ASP A 155 -1.94 -7.79 8.98
CA ASP A 155 -3.31 -7.29 8.81
C ASP A 155 -3.85 -7.45 7.39
N GLY A 156 -2.97 -7.67 6.39
CA GLY A 156 -3.38 -7.77 5.00
C GLY A 156 -2.21 -7.84 4.03
N VAL A 157 -2.54 -7.68 2.75
CA VAL A 157 -1.57 -7.73 1.66
C VAL A 157 -1.73 -6.58 0.66
N VAL A 158 -0.64 -6.29 -0.06
CA VAL A 158 -0.70 -5.54 -1.34
C VAL A 158 -0.81 -6.58 -2.46
N CYS A 159 -1.85 -6.47 -3.28
CA CYS A 159 -2.10 -7.32 -4.43
C CYS A 159 -2.80 -6.53 -5.56
N SER A 160 -2.96 -7.13 -6.73
CA SER A 160 -3.78 -6.51 -7.79
C SER A 160 -5.26 -6.47 -7.38
N PRO A 161 -6.06 -5.48 -7.82
CA PRO A 161 -7.51 -5.50 -7.61
C PRO A 161 -8.17 -6.80 -8.09
N LEU A 162 -7.67 -7.39 -9.19
CA LEU A 162 -8.18 -8.64 -9.75
C LEU A 162 -7.98 -9.86 -8.83
N GLU A 163 -7.12 -9.73 -7.83
CA GLU A 163 -6.75 -10.80 -6.89
C GLU A 163 -7.46 -10.66 -5.52
N ALA A 164 -8.12 -9.52 -5.26
CA ALA A 164 -8.71 -9.20 -3.97
C ALA A 164 -9.73 -10.25 -3.49
N GLY A 165 -10.69 -10.61 -4.34
CA GLY A 165 -11.69 -11.63 -4.00
C GLY A 165 -11.09 -13.01 -3.72
N MET A 166 -10.03 -13.39 -4.43
CA MET A 166 -9.32 -14.64 -4.20
C MET A 166 -8.55 -14.63 -2.86
N VAL A 167 -7.97 -13.49 -2.50
CA VAL A 167 -7.30 -13.30 -1.19
C VAL A 167 -8.33 -13.40 -0.06
N HIS A 168 -9.47 -12.74 -0.17
CA HIS A 168 -10.57 -12.84 0.81
C HIS A 168 -11.09 -14.28 0.94
N GLY A 169 -11.30 -14.98 -0.18
CA GLY A 169 -11.69 -16.39 -0.15
C GLY A 169 -10.70 -17.29 0.60
N ALA A 170 -9.41 -17.00 0.53
CA ALA A 170 -8.36 -17.79 1.17
C ALA A 170 -8.03 -17.35 2.61
N CYS A 171 -8.23 -16.07 2.93
CA CYS A 171 -7.81 -15.46 4.19
C CYS A 171 -8.95 -14.89 5.04
N GLY A 172 -10.18 -14.83 4.52
CA GLY A 172 -11.33 -14.23 5.19
C GLY A 172 -11.49 -12.74 4.88
N GLU A 173 -12.74 -12.26 5.00
CA GLU A 173 -13.16 -10.88 4.64
C GLU A 173 -12.50 -9.77 5.48
N GLU A 174 -12.01 -10.09 6.67
CA GLU A 174 -11.33 -9.14 7.55
C GLU A 174 -9.84 -8.92 7.19
N PHE A 175 -9.30 -9.73 6.27
CA PHE A 175 -7.91 -9.66 5.86
C PHE A 175 -7.73 -8.65 4.73
N LEU A 176 -7.11 -7.51 5.02
CA LEU A 176 -7.05 -6.35 4.14
C LEU A 176 -6.40 -6.62 2.79
N THR A 177 -7.02 -6.08 1.75
CA THR A 177 -6.45 -5.96 0.41
C THR A 177 -6.19 -4.48 0.08
N VAL A 178 -4.92 -4.14 -0.15
CA VAL A 178 -4.47 -2.80 -0.57
C VAL A 178 -4.02 -2.90 -2.02
N THR A 179 -4.73 -2.25 -2.93
CA THR A 179 -4.62 -2.54 -4.35
C THR A 179 -4.19 -1.32 -5.17
N PRO A 180 -2.96 -1.31 -5.71
CA PRO A 180 -2.50 -0.34 -6.70
C PRO A 180 -3.03 -0.67 -8.10
N GLY A 181 -2.72 0.19 -9.10
CA GLY A 181 -3.09 -0.08 -10.49
C GLY A 181 -4.49 0.40 -10.85
N VAL A 182 -5.01 1.38 -10.13
CA VAL A 182 -6.34 1.95 -10.37
C VAL A 182 -6.25 3.20 -11.24
N ARG A 183 -7.14 3.30 -12.25
CA ARG A 183 -7.25 4.40 -13.21
C ARG A 183 -8.73 4.74 -13.43
N PHE A 184 -9.03 5.97 -13.81
CA PHE A 184 -10.36 6.31 -14.30
C PHE A 184 -10.62 5.67 -15.66
N ALA A 185 -11.89 5.41 -15.98
CA ALA A 185 -12.28 4.78 -17.25
C ALA A 185 -11.90 5.60 -18.49
N ASP A 186 -11.81 6.91 -18.34
CA ASP A 186 -11.42 7.90 -19.36
C ASP A 186 -9.94 8.29 -19.29
N GLY A 187 -9.15 7.59 -18.45
CA GLY A 187 -7.73 7.89 -18.21
C GLY A 187 -6.75 7.07 -19.06
N ASP A 188 -5.50 7.53 -19.13
CA ASP A 188 -4.42 6.83 -19.81
C ASP A 188 -3.96 5.59 -19.00
N VAL A 189 -3.80 4.46 -19.71
CA VAL A 189 -3.37 3.17 -19.12
C VAL A 189 -1.87 3.17 -18.75
N ALA A 190 -1.08 4.01 -19.43
CA ALA A 190 0.37 4.17 -19.22
C ALA A 190 1.14 2.83 -19.12
N ASP A 191 1.98 2.66 -18.09
CA ASP A 191 2.92 1.56 -17.88
C ASP A 191 2.34 0.34 -17.12
N GLN A 192 1.02 0.32 -16.84
CA GLN A 192 0.40 -0.78 -16.09
C GLN A 192 -0.42 -1.71 -16.98
N VAL A 193 -0.10 -3.01 -16.90
CA VAL A 193 -0.74 -4.07 -17.72
C VAL A 193 -2.09 -4.51 -17.14
N ARG A 194 -2.27 -4.41 -15.82
CA ARG A 194 -3.47 -4.85 -15.09
C ARG A 194 -4.12 -3.66 -14.39
N VAL A 195 -4.97 -2.91 -15.12
CA VAL A 195 -5.69 -1.74 -14.61
C VAL A 195 -7.16 -2.03 -14.37
N THR A 196 -7.72 -1.36 -13.36
CA THR A 196 -9.16 -1.35 -13.10
C THR A 196 -9.62 0.04 -12.68
N THR A 197 -10.93 0.29 -12.74
CA THR A 197 -11.51 1.56 -12.27
C THR A 197 -11.78 1.51 -10.76
N PRO A 198 -11.92 2.67 -10.08
CA PRO A 198 -12.28 2.71 -8.66
C PRO A 198 -13.57 1.94 -8.37
N ALA A 199 -14.63 2.16 -9.13
CA ALA A 199 -15.90 1.46 -8.98
C ALA A 199 -15.73 -0.06 -9.16
N ARG A 200 -14.99 -0.48 -10.18
CA ARG A 200 -14.75 -1.92 -10.42
C ARG A 200 -13.87 -2.53 -9.32
N ALA A 201 -12.87 -1.82 -8.82
CA ALA A 201 -12.04 -2.29 -7.69
C ALA A 201 -12.90 -2.57 -6.45
N ARG A 202 -13.88 -1.69 -6.16
CA ARG A 202 -14.86 -1.90 -5.10
C ARG A 202 -15.70 -3.16 -5.32
N GLU A 203 -16.27 -3.32 -6.51
CA GLU A 203 -17.13 -4.47 -6.86
C GLU A 203 -16.42 -5.82 -6.70
N ILE A 204 -15.13 -5.88 -7.02
CA ILE A 204 -14.34 -7.13 -6.94
C ILE A 204 -13.63 -7.31 -5.59
N GLY A 205 -13.93 -6.45 -4.60
CA GLY A 205 -13.59 -6.67 -3.20
C GLY A 205 -12.28 -6.02 -2.73
N SER A 206 -11.77 -4.97 -3.39
CA SER A 206 -10.66 -4.19 -2.83
C SER A 206 -11.11 -3.41 -1.60
N ASP A 207 -10.35 -3.45 -0.50
CA ASP A 207 -10.64 -2.67 0.71
C ASP A 207 -10.08 -1.26 0.62
N LEU A 208 -8.82 -1.14 0.18
CA LEU A 208 -8.13 0.13 0.00
C LEU A 208 -7.52 0.17 -1.41
N ILE A 209 -7.69 1.28 -2.11
CA ILE A 209 -7.04 1.49 -3.42
C ILE A 209 -5.92 2.51 -3.32
N VAL A 210 -4.84 2.26 -4.07
CA VAL A 210 -3.71 3.20 -4.18
C VAL A 210 -3.71 3.84 -5.54
N VAL A 211 -3.91 5.16 -5.58
CA VAL A 211 -4.04 5.95 -6.81
C VAL A 211 -2.95 7.02 -6.87
N GLY A 212 -2.14 6.99 -7.91
CA GLY A 212 -1.06 7.97 -8.15
C GLY A 212 -1.46 9.01 -9.19
N ARG A 213 -0.83 8.95 -10.38
CA ARG A 213 -0.97 9.91 -11.48
C ARG A 213 -2.41 10.34 -11.83
N PRO A 214 -3.44 9.49 -11.77
CA PRO A 214 -4.83 9.93 -11.99
C PRO A 214 -5.29 11.06 -11.06
N ILE A 215 -4.66 11.18 -9.90
CA ILE A 215 -4.91 12.27 -8.95
C ILE A 215 -3.75 13.28 -8.99
N THR A 216 -2.51 12.82 -8.84
CA THR A 216 -1.36 13.72 -8.64
C THR A 216 -0.97 14.52 -9.88
N ALA A 217 -1.31 14.04 -11.08
CA ALA A 217 -1.07 14.72 -12.35
C ALA A 217 -2.35 15.25 -13.02
N ALA A 218 -3.48 15.22 -12.32
CA ALA A 218 -4.72 15.81 -12.82
C ALA A 218 -4.63 17.34 -12.89
N GLU A 219 -5.38 17.97 -13.79
CA GLU A 219 -5.49 19.42 -13.89
C GLU A 219 -6.10 20.01 -12.58
N ASP A 220 -7.08 19.30 -12.01
CA ASP A 220 -7.63 19.56 -10.67
C ASP A 220 -7.49 18.30 -9.79
N PRO A 221 -6.41 18.19 -8.99
CA PRO A 221 -6.18 17.04 -8.11
C PRO A 221 -7.26 16.85 -7.04
N VAL A 222 -7.87 17.94 -6.55
CA VAL A 222 -8.92 17.86 -5.53
C VAL A 222 -10.21 17.28 -6.12
N ALA A 223 -10.62 17.74 -7.30
CA ALA A 223 -11.76 17.17 -8.01
C ALA A 223 -11.54 15.70 -8.37
N ALA A 224 -10.33 15.34 -8.84
CA ALA A 224 -9.96 13.96 -9.16
C ALA A 224 -10.01 13.05 -7.91
N TYR A 225 -9.51 13.54 -6.77
CA TYR A 225 -9.60 12.78 -5.50
C TYR A 225 -11.05 12.60 -5.06
N ARG A 226 -11.88 13.66 -5.08
CA ARG A 226 -13.32 13.59 -4.73
C ARG A 226 -14.06 12.59 -5.63
N ARG A 227 -13.80 12.62 -6.95
CA ARG A 227 -14.35 11.65 -7.90
C ARG A 227 -13.93 10.22 -7.53
N CYS A 228 -12.66 10.00 -7.25
CA CYS A 228 -12.15 8.68 -6.85
C CYS A 228 -12.82 8.18 -5.57
N VAL A 229 -13.01 9.04 -4.57
CA VAL A 229 -13.73 8.72 -3.32
C VAL A 229 -15.19 8.38 -3.62
N ALA A 230 -15.87 9.16 -4.43
CA ALA A 230 -17.27 8.92 -4.79
C ALA A 230 -17.45 7.57 -5.53
N GLU A 231 -16.54 7.22 -6.46
CA GLU A 231 -16.61 5.98 -7.22
C GLU A 231 -16.23 4.74 -6.36
N PHE A 232 -15.34 4.89 -5.39
CA PHE A 232 -14.83 3.76 -4.61
C PHE A 232 -15.47 3.62 -3.23
N VAL A 233 -15.69 4.72 -2.52
CA VAL A 233 -16.25 4.69 -1.15
C VAL A 233 -17.77 4.81 -1.17
N GLY A 234 -18.32 5.62 -2.09
CA GLY A 234 -19.77 5.87 -2.25
C GLY A 234 -20.26 7.09 -1.54
#